data_e1477af9e7750312d522e7d72667a2a9
#
_entry.id   e1477af9e7750312d522e7d72667a2a9
#
_cell.length_a   1.000
_cell.length_b   1.000
_cell.length_c   1.000
_cell.angle_alpha   90.00
_cell.angle_beta   90.00
_cell.angle_gamma   90.00
#
_symmetry.space_group_name_H-M   'P 1'
#
loop_
_entity.id
_entity.type
_entity.pdbx_description
1 polymer ?
#
loop_
_entity_poly.entity_id
_entity_poly.type
_entity_poly.pdbx_seq_one_letter_code
_entity_poly.pdbx_strand_id
1 'polypeptide(L)'
;MIDKSCIAKICKDFDLPFTANEQNFFDTLNDYRDSISKGNEELEKVAYAKEMVEMMTELAPKLKEKGFGVDILFKLINDFAHFMWHSIIGDYDEAHRYLYNNFNNKDINKEYPIEKINIPTGDVYSMNNIGKCYISVDMSKAAFQALRYDSPMLLESQKNWHNYVDYMLESFVVTVKDHPEAVMQSVPNNIAKVFEIAQVECFILSYVTHSRQLRQVVFGKTNGSRLCHIEKHIMQKYVYHDIVDKYPDAKVVKFCNDEVIFEYIPELFNFIKENLVPFIDFKVEAFQVSGMKIIQQYTNYGDGSKNIYGNTIPELIKLGVQEYSTNEYNGIMIRTRIDGSESFCLKCCPSNLRYFANCFINGAENINASSINPAFTRIEVNGFITQLIGNFTCEMFNKF
;
A
#
# COMPACT_ATOMS: atom_id res chain seq x y z
N MET A 1 19.60 -20.37 -5.17
CA MET A 1 19.56 -19.00 -5.74
C MET A 1 18.12 -18.70 -6.09
N ILE A 2 17.57 -17.66 -5.53
CA ILE A 2 16.18 -17.23 -5.77
C ILE A 2 16.11 -16.59 -7.15
N ASP A 3 15.07 -16.92 -7.93
CA ASP A 3 14.87 -16.35 -9.26
C ASP A 3 14.50 -14.85 -9.17
N LYS A 4 14.93 -14.08 -10.16
CA LYS A 4 14.60 -12.64 -10.30
C LYS A 4 13.08 -12.39 -10.30
N SER A 5 12.28 -13.31 -10.82
CA SER A 5 10.82 -13.23 -10.78
C SER A 5 10.25 -13.25 -9.36
N CYS A 6 10.87 -14.01 -8.46
CA CYS A 6 10.49 -14.07 -7.04
C CYS A 6 10.76 -12.75 -6.33
N ILE A 7 11.94 -12.17 -6.55
CA ILE A 7 12.32 -10.87 -5.99
C ILE A 7 11.37 -9.77 -6.51
N ALA A 8 11.11 -9.76 -7.81
CA ALA A 8 10.17 -8.82 -8.43
C ALA A 8 8.76 -8.90 -7.82
N LYS A 9 8.29 -10.12 -7.56
CA LYS A 9 6.98 -10.33 -6.94
C LYS A 9 6.94 -9.82 -5.50
N ILE A 10 7.95 -10.11 -4.70
CA ILE A 10 8.06 -9.60 -3.33
C ILE A 10 8.05 -8.07 -3.33
N CYS A 11 8.88 -7.42 -4.16
CA CYS A 11 8.91 -5.96 -4.26
C CYS A 11 7.55 -5.38 -4.64
N LYS A 12 6.85 -5.98 -5.60
CA LYS A 12 5.52 -5.57 -6.00
C LYS A 12 4.50 -5.70 -4.87
N ASP A 13 4.48 -6.85 -4.21
CA ASP A 13 3.49 -7.16 -3.19
C ASP A 13 3.69 -6.32 -1.91
N PHE A 14 4.93 -5.87 -1.67
CA PHE A 14 5.29 -4.99 -0.56
C PHE A 14 5.42 -3.51 -0.93
N ASP A 15 5.07 -3.15 -2.18
CA ASP A 15 5.13 -1.76 -2.69
C ASP A 15 6.54 -1.16 -2.60
N LEU A 16 7.55 -1.95 -2.97
CA LEU A 16 8.96 -1.57 -2.95
C LEU A 16 9.56 -1.42 -4.36
N PRO A 17 10.62 -0.61 -4.52
CA PRO A 17 11.37 -0.54 -5.78
C PRO A 17 12.03 -1.87 -6.10
N PHE A 18 11.99 -2.26 -7.36
CA PHE A 18 12.58 -3.51 -7.83
C PHE A 18 14.04 -3.34 -8.25
N THR A 19 14.83 -4.38 -8.01
CA THR A 19 16.21 -4.47 -8.50
C THR A 19 16.43 -5.72 -9.35
N ALA A 20 17.40 -5.63 -10.28
CA ALA A 20 17.59 -6.65 -11.31
C ALA A 20 18.26 -7.95 -10.81
N ASN A 21 18.88 -7.94 -9.63
CA ASN A 21 19.55 -9.11 -9.05
C ASN A 21 19.46 -9.06 -7.51
N GLU A 22 19.73 -10.19 -6.88
CA GLU A 22 19.63 -10.36 -5.44
C GLU A 22 20.55 -9.42 -4.66
N GLN A 23 21.81 -9.26 -5.08
CA GLN A 23 22.75 -8.36 -4.40
C GLN A 23 22.26 -6.90 -4.49
N ASN A 24 21.88 -6.44 -5.67
CA ASN A 24 21.33 -5.10 -5.84
C ASN A 24 20.02 -4.91 -5.06
N PHE A 25 19.22 -5.97 -4.89
CA PHE A 25 18.02 -5.92 -4.07
C PHE A 25 18.38 -5.62 -2.61
N PHE A 26 19.30 -6.35 -2.02
CA PHE A 26 19.72 -6.13 -0.64
C PHE A 26 20.43 -4.78 -0.46
N ASP A 27 21.27 -4.39 -1.40
CA ASP A 27 21.95 -3.08 -1.37
C ASP A 27 20.90 -1.96 -1.44
N THR A 28 19.94 -2.04 -2.37
CA THR A 28 18.86 -1.06 -2.49
C THR A 28 17.99 -1.02 -1.23
N LEU A 29 17.65 -2.15 -0.62
CA LEU A 29 16.91 -2.18 0.63
C LEU A 29 17.70 -1.54 1.78
N ASN A 30 19.00 -1.75 1.85
CA ASN A 30 19.84 -1.13 2.87
C ASN A 30 19.92 0.38 2.66
N ASP A 31 20.17 0.83 1.43
CA ASP A 31 20.23 2.25 1.07
C ASP A 31 18.88 2.93 1.37
N TYR A 32 17.79 2.27 1.02
CA TYR A 32 16.43 2.76 1.29
C TYR A 32 16.18 2.88 2.79
N ARG A 33 16.60 1.89 3.56
CA ARG A 33 16.50 1.92 5.02
C ARG A 33 17.31 3.06 5.63
N ASP A 34 18.51 3.28 5.14
CA ASP A 34 19.42 4.28 5.69
C ASP A 34 19.02 5.71 5.29
N SER A 35 18.33 5.87 4.14
CA SER A 35 17.82 7.16 3.66
C SER A 35 16.49 7.57 4.29
N ILE A 36 15.71 6.63 4.83
CA ILE A 36 14.44 6.89 5.47
C ILE A 36 14.64 6.98 6.99
N SER A 37 14.12 8.03 7.60
CA SER A 37 14.23 8.23 9.04
C SER A 37 13.50 7.15 9.85
N LYS A 38 13.98 6.90 11.06
CA LYS A 38 13.48 5.86 11.97
C LYS A 38 11.98 6.01 12.26
N GLY A 39 11.27 4.89 12.35
CA GLY A 39 9.86 4.83 12.73
C GLY A 39 8.86 5.00 11.60
N ASN A 40 9.27 4.77 10.36
CA ASN A 40 8.47 4.92 9.16
C ASN A 40 7.89 3.56 8.70
N GLU A 41 6.63 3.57 8.20
CA GLU A 41 6.00 2.40 7.55
C GLU A 41 6.86 1.81 6.42
N GLU A 42 7.61 2.65 5.72
CA GLU A 42 8.49 2.20 4.64
C GLU A 42 9.65 1.33 5.15
N LEU A 43 10.15 1.60 6.36
CA LEU A 43 11.15 0.74 7.00
C LEU A 43 10.59 -0.63 7.36
N GLU A 44 9.35 -0.69 7.83
CA GLU A 44 8.67 -1.95 8.13
C GLU A 44 8.51 -2.78 6.87
N LYS A 45 8.07 -2.18 5.76
CA LYS A 45 7.94 -2.87 4.47
C LYS A 45 9.28 -3.44 3.99
N VAL A 46 10.36 -2.66 4.12
CA VAL A 46 11.71 -3.10 3.76
C VAL A 46 12.17 -4.27 4.64
N ALA A 47 11.94 -4.18 5.95
CA ALA A 47 12.29 -5.24 6.88
C ALA A 47 11.55 -6.54 6.58
N TYR A 48 10.24 -6.48 6.33
CA TYR A 48 9.44 -7.65 5.97
C TYR A 48 9.84 -8.24 4.62
N ALA A 49 10.10 -7.41 3.61
CA ALA A 49 10.55 -7.91 2.31
C ALA A 49 11.90 -8.64 2.42
N LYS A 50 12.82 -8.12 3.21
CA LYS A 50 14.12 -8.76 3.49
C LYS A 50 13.92 -10.09 4.20
N GLU A 51 13.09 -10.13 5.25
CA GLU A 51 12.73 -11.36 5.96
C GLU A 51 12.15 -12.41 5.00
N MET A 52 11.24 -12.01 4.09
CA MET A 52 10.65 -12.93 3.11
C MET A 52 11.69 -13.51 2.16
N VAL A 53 12.68 -12.72 1.71
CA VAL A 53 13.77 -13.22 0.86
C VAL A 53 14.66 -14.19 1.63
N GLU A 54 15.00 -13.88 2.88
CA GLU A 54 15.81 -14.75 3.75
C GLU A 54 15.09 -16.08 4.01
N MET A 55 13.81 -16.06 4.43
CA MET A 55 13.00 -17.25 4.64
C MET A 55 12.87 -18.09 3.37
N MET A 56 12.64 -17.45 2.21
CA MET A 56 12.57 -18.15 0.93
C MET A 56 13.87 -18.83 0.57
N THR A 57 15.02 -18.19 0.86
CA THR A 57 16.34 -18.75 0.63
C THR A 57 16.57 -20.00 1.47
N GLU A 58 16.12 -19.99 2.72
CA GLU A 58 16.19 -21.14 3.62
C GLU A 58 15.22 -22.28 3.23
N LEU A 59 14.05 -21.92 2.69
CA LEU A 59 13.04 -22.89 2.25
C LEU A 59 13.41 -23.58 0.93
N ALA A 60 14.14 -22.89 0.03
CA ALA A 60 14.45 -23.38 -1.30
C ALA A 60 15.06 -24.80 -1.34
N PRO A 61 16.10 -25.16 -0.57
CA PRO A 61 16.66 -26.50 -0.56
C PRO A 61 15.68 -27.53 -0.01
N LYS A 62 14.90 -27.20 1.05
CA LYS A 62 13.93 -28.09 1.67
C LYS A 62 12.76 -28.40 0.72
N LEU A 63 12.29 -27.40 0.00
CA LEU A 63 11.27 -27.57 -1.04
C LEU A 63 11.77 -28.47 -2.17
N LYS A 64 13.02 -28.27 -2.61
CA LYS A 64 13.64 -29.11 -3.64
C LYS A 64 13.73 -30.57 -3.23
N GLU A 65 14.05 -30.86 -1.97
CA GLU A 65 14.07 -32.23 -1.42
C GLU A 65 12.69 -32.90 -1.48
N LYS A 66 11.61 -32.11 -1.37
CA LYS A 66 10.23 -32.59 -1.50
C LYS A 66 9.72 -32.60 -2.95
N GLY A 67 10.53 -32.17 -3.92
CA GLY A 67 10.22 -32.14 -5.36
C GLY A 67 9.51 -30.88 -5.83
N PHE A 68 9.63 -29.76 -5.09
CA PHE A 68 9.01 -28.47 -5.42
C PHE A 68 10.05 -27.39 -5.74
N GLY A 69 9.67 -26.45 -6.63
CA GLY A 69 10.36 -25.18 -6.79
C GLY A 69 9.85 -24.14 -5.77
N VAL A 70 10.56 -23.02 -5.68
CA VAL A 70 10.18 -21.90 -4.77
C VAL A 70 8.87 -21.22 -5.20
N ASP A 71 8.52 -21.34 -6.48
CA ASP A 71 7.27 -20.84 -7.06
C ASP A 71 6.01 -21.41 -6.39
N ILE A 72 6.12 -22.60 -5.78
CA ILE A 72 5.04 -23.20 -5.01
C ILE A 72 4.58 -22.31 -3.85
N LEU A 73 5.48 -21.57 -3.22
CA LEU A 73 5.15 -20.65 -2.13
C LEU A 73 4.20 -19.53 -2.60
N PHE A 74 4.51 -18.94 -3.75
CA PHE A 74 3.64 -17.89 -4.32
C PHE A 74 2.30 -18.44 -4.80
N LYS A 75 2.29 -19.68 -5.28
CA LYS A 75 1.05 -20.34 -5.62
C LYS A 75 0.17 -20.51 -4.37
N LEU A 76 0.73 -21.05 -3.29
CA LEU A 76 0.02 -21.21 -2.03
C LEU A 76 -0.48 -19.87 -1.47
N ILE A 77 0.32 -18.81 -1.53
CA ILE A 77 -0.07 -17.45 -1.12
C ILE A 77 -1.26 -16.95 -1.94
N ASN A 78 -1.24 -17.12 -3.26
CA ASN A 78 -2.34 -16.69 -4.11
C ASN A 78 -3.60 -17.52 -3.86
N ASP A 79 -3.48 -18.84 -3.77
CA ASP A 79 -4.60 -19.73 -3.49
C ASP A 79 -5.18 -19.46 -2.10
N PHE A 80 -4.34 -19.15 -1.11
CA PHE A 80 -4.78 -18.76 0.23
C PHE A 80 -5.51 -17.41 0.22
N ALA A 81 -5.04 -16.41 -0.52
CA ALA A 81 -5.76 -15.14 -0.67
C ALA A 81 -7.14 -15.35 -1.34
N HIS A 82 -7.22 -16.25 -2.32
CA HIS A 82 -8.49 -16.66 -2.93
C HIS A 82 -9.39 -17.39 -1.92
N PHE A 83 -8.84 -18.32 -1.13
CA PHE A 83 -9.56 -19.02 -0.09
C PHE A 83 -10.21 -18.07 0.92
N MET A 84 -9.44 -17.09 1.43
CA MET A 84 -9.99 -16.06 2.33
C MET A 84 -11.13 -15.27 1.68
N TRP A 85 -10.96 -14.85 0.44
CA TRP A 85 -12.02 -14.13 -0.27
C TRP A 85 -13.27 -15.01 -0.45
N HIS A 86 -13.14 -16.25 -0.92
CA HIS A 86 -14.25 -17.18 -1.10
C HIS A 86 -14.95 -17.53 0.23
N SER A 87 -14.21 -17.59 1.32
CA SER A 87 -14.78 -17.75 2.67
C SER A 87 -15.65 -16.56 3.06
N ILE A 88 -15.17 -15.33 2.84
CA ILE A 88 -15.95 -14.12 3.13
C ILE A 88 -17.26 -14.08 2.33
N ILE A 89 -17.23 -14.43 1.04
CA ILE A 89 -18.44 -14.41 0.20
C ILE A 89 -19.34 -15.63 0.36
N GLY A 90 -18.91 -16.60 1.14
CA GLY A 90 -19.70 -17.78 1.51
C GLY A 90 -19.76 -18.87 0.45
N ASP A 91 -18.69 -19.04 -0.35
CA ASP A 91 -18.65 -20.11 -1.35
C ASP A 91 -18.47 -21.50 -0.72
N TYR A 92 -17.93 -21.56 0.48
CA TYR A 92 -17.69 -22.80 1.21
C TYR A 92 -18.72 -23.07 2.30
N ASP A 93 -19.53 -22.07 2.68
CA ASP A 93 -20.49 -22.20 3.79
C ASP A 93 -21.76 -21.38 3.53
N GLU A 94 -22.94 -22.01 3.69
CA GLU A 94 -24.23 -21.38 3.49
C GLU A 94 -24.55 -20.28 4.50
N ALA A 95 -24.06 -20.39 5.74
CA ALA A 95 -24.25 -19.37 6.76
C ALA A 95 -23.47 -18.10 6.39
N HIS A 96 -22.22 -18.24 5.94
CA HIS A 96 -21.44 -17.11 5.42
C HIS A 96 -22.08 -16.50 4.18
N ARG A 97 -22.60 -17.31 3.25
CA ARG A 97 -23.32 -16.84 2.07
C ARG A 97 -24.56 -16.00 2.46
N TYR A 98 -25.30 -16.44 3.45
CA TYR A 98 -26.45 -15.67 3.97
C TYR A 98 -26.00 -14.33 4.58
N LEU A 99 -24.95 -14.33 5.40
CA LEU A 99 -24.39 -13.12 5.99
C LEU A 99 -23.85 -12.14 4.93
N TYR A 100 -23.15 -12.66 3.93
CA TYR A 100 -22.62 -11.86 2.83
C TYR A 100 -23.72 -11.25 1.97
N ASN A 101 -24.77 -12.01 1.67
CA ASN A 101 -25.94 -11.49 0.97
C ASN A 101 -26.65 -10.39 1.78
N ASN A 102 -26.78 -10.57 3.09
CA ASN A 102 -27.32 -9.52 3.97
C ASN A 102 -26.43 -8.27 3.96
N PHE A 103 -25.11 -8.45 4.06
CA PHE A 103 -24.14 -7.35 3.93
C PHE A 103 -24.36 -6.59 2.63
N ASN A 104 -24.49 -7.26 1.48
CA ASN A 104 -24.64 -6.62 0.18
C ASN A 104 -26.00 -5.98 -0.07
N ASN A 105 -27.07 -6.54 0.49
CA ASN A 105 -28.46 -6.12 0.19
C ASN A 105 -28.97 -5.00 1.10
N LYS A 106 -28.28 -4.67 2.20
CA LYS A 106 -28.64 -3.51 3.03
C LYS A 106 -28.55 -2.21 2.22
N ASP A 107 -29.50 -1.30 2.39
CA ASP A 107 -29.40 0.05 1.84
C ASP A 107 -28.24 0.79 2.50
N ILE A 108 -27.15 0.95 1.78
CA ILE A 108 -25.91 1.53 2.28
C ILE A 108 -26.11 2.97 2.77
N ASN A 109 -26.92 3.77 2.09
CA ASN A 109 -27.12 5.17 2.46
C ASN A 109 -28.01 5.32 3.70
N LYS A 110 -28.89 4.36 3.94
CA LYS A 110 -29.76 4.34 5.12
C LYS A 110 -29.01 3.85 6.35
N GLU A 111 -28.21 2.78 6.21
CA GLU A 111 -27.45 2.18 7.31
C GLU A 111 -26.25 3.04 7.69
N TYR A 112 -25.58 3.61 6.68
CA TYR A 112 -24.35 4.39 6.81
C TYR A 112 -24.50 5.74 6.12
N PRO A 113 -25.34 6.66 6.65
CA PRO A 113 -25.51 7.97 6.06
C PRO A 113 -24.20 8.75 6.04
N ILE A 114 -23.95 9.43 4.91
CA ILE A 114 -22.78 10.30 4.71
C ILE A 114 -23.30 11.68 4.37
N GLU A 115 -22.90 12.65 5.16
CA GLU A 115 -23.19 14.05 4.90
C GLU A 115 -22.15 14.67 3.96
N LYS A 116 -22.60 15.68 3.21
CA LYS A 116 -21.68 16.46 2.39
C LYS A 116 -20.91 17.44 3.26
N ILE A 117 -19.66 17.12 3.54
CA ILE A 117 -18.76 18.01 4.28
C ILE A 117 -18.08 18.94 3.27
N ASN A 118 -18.26 20.23 3.44
CA ASN A 118 -17.56 21.25 2.65
C ASN A 118 -16.25 21.59 3.34
N ILE A 119 -15.22 20.84 3.03
CA ILE A 119 -13.86 21.17 3.45
C ILE A 119 -13.21 21.93 2.30
N PRO A 120 -12.51 23.04 2.59
CA PRO A 120 -11.69 23.69 1.58
C PRO A 120 -10.70 22.64 1.02
N THR A 121 -10.84 22.31 -0.25
CA THR A 121 -9.96 21.37 -0.95
C THR A 121 -8.61 22.01 -1.21
N GLY A 122 -7.89 22.39 -0.16
CA GLY A 122 -6.49 22.73 -0.25
C GLY A 122 -5.68 21.44 -0.19
N ASP A 123 -4.78 21.24 -1.11
CA ASP A 123 -3.85 20.13 -1.01
C ASP A 123 -2.88 20.38 0.15
N VAL A 124 -3.00 19.58 1.21
CA VAL A 124 -2.08 19.63 2.37
C VAL A 124 -0.64 19.45 1.90
N TYR A 125 -0.48 18.61 0.88
CA TYR A 125 0.82 18.25 0.32
C TYR A 125 1.21 19.19 -0.83
N SER A 126 1.35 20.47 -0.53
CA SER A 126 1.77 21.49 -1.49
C SER A 126 2.95 22.32 -0.97
N MET A 127 3.70 22.91 -1.89
CA MET A 127 4.83 23.79 -1.55
C MET A 127 4.40 24.97 -0.67
N ASN A 128 3.17 25.47 -0.81
CA ASN A 128 2.61 26.56 -0.02
C ASN A 128 2.39 26.19 1.45
N ASN A 129 2.46 24.91 1.77
CA ASN A 129 2.27 24.38 3.11
C ASN A 129 3.60 23.98 3.80
N ILE A 130 4.74 24.20 3.16
CA ILE A 130 6.04 23.98 3.80
C ILE A 130 6.15 24.87 5.04
N GLY A 131 6.51 24.26 6.17
CA GLY A 131 6.58 24.88 7.49
C GLY A 131 5.30 24.79 8.32
N LYS A 132 4.16 24.39 7.74
CA LYS A 132 2.91 24.18 8.48
C LYS A 132 2.87 22.80 9.12
N CYS A 133 2.19 22.71 10.26
CA CYS A 133 2.03 21.49 11.05
C CYS A 133 0.59 20.98 10.95
N TYR A 134 0.45 19.67 10.96
CA TYR A 134 -0.83 18.97 10.79
C TYR A 134 -0.93 17.77 11.73
N ILE A 135 -2.17 17.33 11.98
CA ILE A 135 -2.50 16.08 12.64
C ILE A 135 -3.23 15.22 11.62
N SER A 136 -2.70 14.04 11.32
CA SER A 136 -3.38 13.02 10.50
C SER A 136 -3.98 11.95 11.41
N VAL A 137 -5.24 11.63 11.17
CA VAL A 137 -5.93 10.47 11.74
C VAL A 137 -6.27 9.56 10.58
N ASP A 138 -5.63 8.41 10.49
CA ASP A 138 -5.72 7.44 9.40
C ASP A 138 -6.25 6.11 9.93
N MET A 139 -7.21 5.50 9.24
CA MET A 139 -7.77 4.20 9.64
C MET A 139 -6.86 3.07 9.19
N SER A 140 -6.23 2.40 10.15
CA SER A 140 -5.34 1.27 9.86
C SER A 140 -6.11 0.11 9.21
N LYS A 141 -5.64 -0.36 8.02
CA LYS A 141 -6.27 -1.48 7.31
C LYS A 141 -7.78 -1.27 7.07
N ALA A 142 -8.14 -0.11 6.56
CA ALA A 142 -9.49 0.46 6.50
C ALA A 142 -10.57 -0.53 6.03
N ALA A 143 -10.36 -1.25 4.91
CA ALA A 143 -11.34 -2.19 4.38
C ALA A 143 -11.64 -3.37 5.35
N PHE A 144 -10.63 -3.86 6.09
CA PHE A 144 -10.84 -4.84 7.16
C PHE A 144 -11.69 -4.26 8.29
N GLN A 145 -11.37 -3.05 8.74
CA GLN A 145 -12.12 -2.37 9.79
C GLN A 145 -13.57 -2.09 9.39
N ALA A 146 -13.80 -1.67 8.14
CA ALA A 146 -15.12 -1.43 7.59
C ALA A 146 -15.98 -2.70 7.56
N LEU A 147 -15.43 -3.82 7.08
CA LEU A 147 -16.14 -5.10 7.08
C LEU A 147 -16.39 -5.59 8.50
N ARG A 148 -15.42 -5.48 9.40
CA ARG A 148 -15.55 -5.83 10.81
C ARG A 148 -16.62 -5.00 11.53
N TYR A 149 -16.72 -3.73 11.17
CA TYR A 149 -17.72 -2.82 11.73
C TYR A 149 -19.15 -3.19 11.35
N ASP A 150 -19.38 -3.52 10.07
CA ASP A 150 -20.72 -3.91 9.58
C ASP A 150 -21.06 -5.38 9.89
N SER A 151 -20.15 -6.28 9.61
CA SER A 151 -20.42 -7.72 9.59
C SER A 151 -19.24 -8.52 10.16
N PRO A 152 -18.97 -8.41 11.48
CA PRO A 152 -17.80 -9.06 12.11
C PRO A 152 -17.79 -10.58 11.94
N MET A 153 -18.95 -11.22 11.81
CA MET A 153 -19.07 -12.67 11.59
C MET A 153 -18.48 -13.13 10.26
N LEU A 154 -18.44 -12.26 9.22
CA LEU A 154 -17.75 -12.56 7.96
C LEU A 154 -16.23 -12.65 8.11
N LEU A 155 -15.71 -12.16 9.22
CA LEU A 155 -14.30 -12.22 9.59
C LEU A 155 -14.09 -13.12 10.83
N GLU A 156 -14.96 -14.10 11.03
CA GLU A 156 -14.91 -15.02 12.18
C GLU A 156 -14.78 -14.29 13.53
N SER A 157 -15.38 -13.09 13.62
CA SER A 157 -15.28 -12.19 14.78
C SER A 157 -13.85 -11.83 15.19
N GLN A 158 -12.88 -11.97 14.30
CA GLN A 158 -11.49 -11.68 14.60
C GLN A 158 -11.28 -10.17 14.81
N LYS A 159 -10.46 -9.82 15.79
CA LYS A 159 -10.27 -8.43 16.24
C LYS A 159 -9.35 -7.63 15.30
N ASN A 160 -8.41 -8.28 14.65
CA ASN A 160 -7.45 -7.64 13.77
C ASN A 160 -7.10 -8.52 12.58
N TRP A 161 -6.46 -7.92 11.58
CA TRP A 161 -6.10 -8.59 10.33
C TRP A 161 -5.15 -9.79 10.55
N HIS A 162 -4.17 -9.67 11.43
CA HIS A 162 -3.23 -10.75 11.71
C HIS A 162 -3.95 -11.99 12.25
N ASN A 163 -4.80 -11.80 13.25
CA ASN A 163 -5.57 -12.90 13.84
C ASN A 163 -6.51 -13.56 12.82
N TYR A 164 -7.10 -12.76 11.91
CA TYR A 164 -7.94 -13.30 10.85
C TYR A 164 -7.13 -14.14 9.86
N VAL A 165 -5.96 -13.66 9.43
CA VAL A 165 -5.08 -14.41 8.53
C VAL A 165 -4.60 -15.69 9.18
N ASP A 166 -4.22 -15.67 10.46
CA ASP A 166 -3.77 -16.84 11.22
C ASP A 166 -4.87 -17.91 11.32
N TYR A 167 -6.06 -17.50 11.75
CA TYR A 167 -7.24 -18.38 11.81
C TYR A 167 -7.57 -19.02 10.46
N MET A 168 -7.56 -18.22 9.40
CA MET A 168 -7.85 -18.69 8.04
C MET A 168 -6.75 -19.61 7.49
N LEU A 169 -5.49 -19.37 7.88
CA LEU A 169 -4.37 -20.22 7.46
C LEU A 169 -4.48 -21.63 8.03
N GLU A 170 -4.86 -21.79 9.30
CA GLU A 170 -5.11 -23.11 9.89
C GLU A 170 -6.15 -23.89 9.08
N SER A 171 -7.27 -23.26 8.75
CA SER A 171 -8.35 -23.86 7.95
C SER A 171 -7.88 -24.19 6.53
N PHE A 172 -7.11 -23.30 5.90
CA PHE A 172 -6.55 -23.52 4.57
C PHE A 172 -5.59 -24.71 4.53
N VAL A 173 -4.68 -24.80 5.50
CA VAL A 173 -3.69 -25.88 5.60
C VAL A 173 -4.38 -27.25 5.74
N VAL A 174 -5.40 -27.34 6.59
CA VAL A 174 -6.20 -28.57 6.74
C VAL A 174 -6.86 -28.92 5.41
N THR A 175 -7.50 -27.95 4.77
CA THR A 175 -8.19 -28.19 3.49
C THR A 175 -7.22 -28.61 2.38
N VAL A 176 -6.03 -28.00 2.29
CA VAL A 176 -5.01 -28.40 1.30
C VAL A 176 -4.46 -29.80 1.56
N LYS A 177 -4.37 -30.23 2.83
CA LYS A 177 -3.92 -31.58 3.17
C LYS A 177 -4.95 -32.63 2.82
N ASP A 178 -6.22 -32.35 3.05
CA ASP A 178 -7.31 -33.34 2.93
C ASP A 178 -8.02 -33.26 1.56
N HIS A 179 -8.29 -32.05 1.05
CA HIS A 179 -9.08 -31.77 -0.14
C HIS A 179 -8.49 -30.59 -0.96
N PRO A 180 -7.26 -30.70 -1.49
CA PRO A 180 -6.59 -29.59 -2.15
C PRO A 180 -7.35 -29.05 -3.36
N GLU A 181 -8.14 -29.89 -4.05
CA GLU A 181 -8.98 -29.50 -5.19
C GLU A 181 -10.10 -28.52 -4.83
N ALA A 182 -10.47 -28.46 -3.56
CA ALA A 182 -11.51 -27.53 -3.09
C ALA A 182 -11.02 -26.08 -3.03
N VAL A 183 -9.71 -25.86 -2.90
CA VAL A 183 -9.13 -24.52 -2.65
C VAL A 183 -8.02 -24.14 -3.62
N MET A 184 -7.56 -25.05 -4.45
CA MET A 184 -6.49 -24.80 -5.42
C MET A 184 -7.00 -24.97 -6.86
N GLN A 185 -6.73 -23.98 -7.71
CA GLN A 185 -7.09 -24.05 -9.14
C GLN A 185 -6.37 -25.17 -9.90
N SER A 186 -5.14 -25.47 -9.51
CA SER A 186 -4.38 -26.60 -10.04
C SER A 186 -3.60 -27.22 -8.89
N VAL A 187 -3.81 -28.53 -8.67
CA VAL A 187 -3.21 -29.24 -7.55
C VAL A 187 -1.90 -29.89 -8.00
N PRO A 188 -0.74 -29.45 -7.49
CA PRO A 188 0.51 -30.16 -7.71
C PRO A 188 0.50 -31.53 -7.02
N ASN A 189 1.15 -32.52 -7.62
CA ASN A 189 1.27 -33.83 -7.01
C ASN A 189 1.92 -33.71 -5.61
N ASN A 190 1.31 -34.36 -4.63
CA ASN A 190 1.80 -34.40 -3.24
C ASN A 190 1.94 -33.02 -2.57
N ILE A 191 1.09 -32.04 -2.88
CA ILE A 191 1.16 -30.68 -2.32
C ILE A 191 1.16 -30.65 -0.78
N ALA A 192 0.49 -31.61 -0.13
CA ALA A 192 0.48 -31.73 1.33
C ALA A 192 1.88 -31.83 1.94
N LYS A 193 2.87 -32.39 1.20
CA LYS A 193 4.26 -32.51 1.66
C LYS A 193 4.96 -31.16 1.84
N VAL A 194 4.45 -30.10 1.23
CA VAL A 194 5.00 -28.73 1.42
C VAL A 194 4.78 -28.29 2.86
N PHE A 195 3.64 -28.61 3.46
CA PHE A 195 3.31 -28.31 4.85
C PHE A 195 3.97 -29.23 5.90
N GLU A 196 4.74 -30.23 5.47
CA GLU A 196 5.67 -30.95 6.37
C GLU A 196 6.91 -30.11 6.71
N ILE A 197 7.16 -29.04 5.95
CA ILE A 197 8.27 -28.10 6.18
C ILE A 197 7.78 -27.04 7.16
N ALA A 198 8.22 -27.11 8.40
CA ALA A 198 7.71 -26.31 9.53
C ALA A 198 7.66 -24.79 9.29
N GLN A 199 8.53 -24.24 8.45
CA GLN A 199 8.62 -22.80 8.19
C GLN A 199 7.67 -22.31 7.07
N VAL A 200 7.00 -23.20 6.33
CA VAL A 200 6.11 -22.82 5.23
C VAL A 200 4.89 -22.05 5.71
N GLU A 201 4.25 -22.51 6.76
CA GLU A 201 3.09 -21.85 7.36
C GLU A 201 3.49 -20.46 7.90
N CYS A 202 4.63 -20.35 8.60
CA CYS A 202 5.16 -19.06 9.06
C CYS A 202 5.44 -18.11 7.90
N PHE A 203 6.01 -18.60 6.80
CA PHE A 203 6.25 -17.80 5.60
C PHE A 203 4.95 -17.27 5.00
N ILE A 204 3.94 -18.12 4.82
CA ILE A 204 2.64 -17.73 4.27
C ILE A 204 1.96 -16.70 5.18
N LEU A 205 1.94 -16.95 6.50
CA LEU A 205 1.35 -16.06 7.50
C LEU A 205 2.00 -14.67 7.44
N SER A 206 3.33 -14.61 7.55
CA SER A 206 4.07 -13.35 7.52
C SER A 206 3.86 -12.61 6.20
N TYR A 207 3.98 -13.32 5.07
CA TYR A 207 3.80 -12.72 3.75
C TYR A 207 2.42 -12.09 3.58
N VAL A 208 1.35 -12.83 3.88
CA VAL A 208 -0.03 -12.35 3.67
C VAL A 208 -0.42 -11.25 4.66
N THR A 209 0.03 -11.36 5.90
CA THR A 209 -0.23 -10.35 6.94
C THR A 209 0.34 -8.98 6.55
N HIS A 210 1.54 -8.94 5.99
CA HIS A 210 2.25 -7.71 5.68
C HIS A 210 2.06 -7.22 4.26
N SER A 211 1.59 -8.07 3.32
CA SER A 211 1.33 -7.67 1.94
C SER A 211 0.07 -6.80 1.82
N ARG A 212 0.28 -5.51 1.51
CA ARG A 212 -0.82 -4.60 1.18
C ARG A 212 -1.58 -5.06 -0.07
N GLN A 213 -0.86 -5.55 -1.08
CA GLN A 213 -1.45 -5.98 -2.34
C GLN A 213 -2.44 -7.15 -2.14
N LEU A 214 -2.06 -8.17 -1.36
CA LEU A 214 -2.94 -9.31 -1.12
C LEU A 214 -4.18 -8.92 -0.33
N ARG A 215 -4.02 -8.06 0.69
CA ARG A 215 -5.17 -7.52 1.43
C ARG A 215 -6.12 -6.75 0.51
N GLN A 216 -5.60 -5.95 -0.43
CA GLN A 216 -6.42 -5.25 -1.42
C GLN A 216 -7.12 -6.23 -2.38
N VAL A 217 -6.48 -7.34 -2.75
CA VAL A 217 -7.13 -8.39 -3.56
C VAL A 217 -8.31 -9.01 -2.83
N VAL A 218 -8.16 -9.38 -1.56
CA VAL A 218 -9.23 -9.99 -0.75
C VAL A 218 -10.42 -9.03 -0.63
N PHE A 219 -10.22 -7.81 -0.15
CA PHE A 219 -11.32 -6.88 0.11
C PHE A 219 -11.85 -6.17 -1.13
N GLY A 220 -11.01 -5.91 -2.14
CA GLY A 220 -11.43 -5.33 -3.41
C GLY A 220 -12.42 -6.23 -4.15
N LYS A 221 -12.23 -7.55 -4.07
CA LYS A 221 -13.15 -8.55 -4.65
C LYS A 221 -14.41 -8.76 -3.80
N THR A 222 -14.37 -8.49 -2.50
CA THR A 222 -15.51 -8.67 -1.62
C THR A 222 -16.66 -7.69 -1.94
N ASN A 223 -16.45 -6.43 -1.85
CA ASN A 223 -17.27 -5.31 -2.34
C ASN A 223 -16.58 -3.98 -2.00
N GLY A 224 -15.55 -3.63 -2.77
CA GLY A 224 -14.71 -2.47 -2.49
C GLY A 224 -15.48 -1.15 -2.38
N SER A 225 -16.48 -0.93 -3.25
CA SER A 225 -17.27 0.31 -3.23
C SER A 225 -18.09 0.46 -1.94
N ARG A 226 -18.66 -0.66 -1.46
CA ARG A 226 -19.44 -0.66 -0.21
C ARG A 226 -18.51 -0.44 0.99
N LEU A 227 -17.35 -1.10 1.01
CA LEU A 227 -16.35 -0.93 2.06
C LEU A 227 -15.86 0.52 2.13
N CYS A 228 -15.51 1.14 0.99
CA CYS A 228 -15.12 2.56 0.96
C CYS A 228 -16.22 3.50 1.47
N HIS A 229 -17.50 3.18 1.23
CA HIS A 229 -18.60 3.95 1.78
C HIS A 229 -18.68 3.83 3.32
N ILE A 230 -18.52 2.62 3.85
CA ILE A 230 -18.51 2.37 5.30
C ILE A 230 -17.28 3.04 5.94
N GLU A 231 -16.10 2.93 5.32
CA GLU A 231 -14.88 3.65 5.75
C GLU A 231 -15.17 5.14 5.93
N LYS A 232 -15.75 5.76 4.91
CA LYS A 232 -16.09 7.18 4.93
C LYS A 232 -17.10 7.52 6.03
N HIS A 233 -18.11 6.67 6.24
CA HIS A 233 -19.06 6.85 7.34
C HIS A 233 -18.39 6.79 8.71
N ILE A 234 -17.49 5.81 8.92
CA ILE A 234 -16.73 5.68 10.17
C ILE A 234 -15.88 6.93 10.43
N MET A 235 -15.14 7.38 9.42
CA MET A 235 -14.30 8.58 9.54
C MET A 235 -15.12 9.83 9.80
N GLN A 236 -16.29 9.94 9.15
CA GLN A 236 -17.17 11.07 9.37
C GLN A 236 -17.76 11.08 10.79
N LYS A 237 -18.24 9.95 11.25
CA LYS A 237 -18.91 9.82 12.54
C LYS A 237 -17.94 9.92 13.71
N TYR A 238 -16.89 9.11 13.70
CA TYR A 238 -16.02 8.90 14.88
C TYR A 238 -14.75 9.75 14.88
N VAL A 239 -14.41 10.37 13.74
CA VAL A 239 -13.26 11.27 13.67
C VAL A 239 -13.72 12.70 13.40
N TYR A 240 -14.47 12.95 12.33
CA TYR A 240 -14.85 14.31 12.00
C TYR A 240 -15.84 14.89 13.03
N HIS A 241 -17.03 14.31 13.19
CA HIS A 241 -18.06 14.86 14.08
C HIS A 241 -17.65 14.79 15.54
N ASP A 242 -17.17 13.63 16.00
CA ASP A 242 -16.79 13.47 17.42
C ASP A 242 -15.67 14.42 17.84
N ILE A 243 -14.75 14.77 16.95
CA ILE A 243 -13.66 15.70 17.25
C ILE A 243 -14.12 17.14 17.11
N VAL A 244 -14.77 17.51 15.99
CA VAL A 244 -15.17 18.91 15.74
C VAL A 244 -16.24 19.38 16.72
N ASP A 245 -17.19 18.52 17.10
CA ASP A 245 -18.26 18.86 18.04
C ASP A 245 -17.73 19.09 19.46
N LYS A 246 -16.70 18.34 19.86
CA LYS A 246 -16.08 18.44 21.18
C LYS A 246 -14.95 19.46 21.26
N TYR A 247 -14.34 19.77 20.12
CA TYR A 247 -13.25 20.73 19.98
C TYR A 247 -13.54 21.71 18.83
N PRO A 248 -14.33 22.75 19.07
CA PRO A 248 -14.82 23.67 18.02
C PRO A 248 -13.73 24.41 17.24
N ASP A 249 -12.54 24.56 17.84
CA ASP A 249 -11.39 25.19 17.20
C ASP A 249 -10.63 24.23 16.26
N ALA A 250 -11.04 22.94 16.18
CA ALA A 250 -10.46 21.97 15.27
C ALA A 250 -10.75 22.35 13.83
N LYS A 251 -9.70 22.70 13.09
CA LYS A 251 -9.81 23.02 11.67
C LYS A 251 -9.42 21.84 10.82
N VAL A 252 -10.40 21.25 10.16
CA VAL A 252 -10.17 20.17 9.20
C VAL A 252 -9.70 20.74 7.87
N VAL A 253 -8.58 20.25 7.37
CA VAL A 253 -7.97 20.69 6.10
C VAL A 253 -8.07 19.65 4.99
N LYS A 254 -8.32 18.39 5.34
CA LYS A 254 -8.52 17.30 4.40
C LYS A 254 -9.42 16.24 4.99
N PHE A 255 -10.31 15.71 4.16
CA PHE A 255 -11.15 14.55 4.48
C PHE A 255 -11.13 13.57 3.30
N CYS A 256 -10.66 12.36 3.55
CA CYS A 256 -10.67 11.23 2.61
C CYS A 256 -11.54 10.09 3.17
N ASN A 257 -11.63 8.97 2.43
CA ASN A 257 -12.42 7.82 2.90
C ASN A 257 -11.87 7.24 4.21
N ASP A 258 -10.56 7.20 4.35
CA ASP A 258 -9.82 6.55 5.44
C ASP A 258 -8.92 7.48 6.24
N GLU A 259 -8.87 8.79 5.89
CA GLU A 259 -7.98 9.77 6.54
C GLU A 259 -8.68 11.12 6.74
N VAL A 260 -8.53 11.70 7.93
CA VAL A 260 -8.88 13.10 8.22
C VAL A 260 -7.62 13.83 8.69
N ILE A 261 -7.36 15.02 8.13
CA ILE A 261 -6.22 15.84 8.52
C ILE A 261 -6.73 17.17 9.10
N PHE A 262 -6.20 17.52 10.26
CA PHE A 262 -6.47 18.76 10.98
C PHE A 262 -5.24 19.67 10.95
N GLU A 263 -5.44 20.99 11.07
CA GLU A 263 -4.35 21.90 11.46
C GLU A 263 -3.84 21.52 12.87
N TYR A 264 -2.53 21.60 13.07
CA TYR A 264 -1.92 21.18 14.32
C TYR A 264 -2.15 22.19 15.43
N ILE A 265 -2.73 21.72 16.54
CA ILE A 265 -2.83 22.38 17.84
C ILE A 265 -2.38 21.33 18.87
N PRO A 266 -1.41 21.62 19.76
CA PRO A 266 -0.89 20.62 20.73
C PRO A 266 -1.99 19.98 21.60
N GLU A 267 -2.93 20.79 22.08
CA GLU A 267 -4.06 20.34 22.90
C GLU A 267 -5.02 19.47 22.10
N LEU A 268 -5.28 19.81 20.84
CA LEU A 268 -6.11 19.00 19.93
C LEU A 268 -5.46 17.64 19.66
N PHE A 269 -4.14 17.59 19.48
CA PHE A 269 -3.43 16.33 19.25
C PHE A 269 -3.59 15.37 20.44
N ASN A 270 -3.45 15.86 21.66
CA ASN A 270 -3.65 15.06 22.86
C ASN A 270 -5.12 14.64 23.00
N PHE A 271 -6.04 15.59 22.78
CA PHE A 271 -7.48 15.33 22.81
C PHE A 271 -7.89 14.23 21.82
N ILE A 272 -7.39 14.26 20.58
CA ILE A 272 -7.67 13.22 19.57
C ILE A 272 -7.19 11.87 20.08
N LYS A 273 -5.96 11.76 20.56
CA LYS A 273 -5.40 10.49 21.06
C LYS A 273 -6.21 9.87 22.19
N GLU A 274 -6.78 10.71 23.04
CA GLU A 274 -7.53 10.27 24.24
C GLU A 274 -9.00 9.95 23.94
N ASN A 275 -9.58 10.51 22.86
CA ASN A 275 -11.02 10.47 22.61
C ASN A 275 -11.43 9.64 21.39
N LEU A 276 -10.50 9.07 20.63
CA LEU A 276 -10.85 8.13 19.55
C LEU A 276 -11.45 6.85 20.11
N VAL A 277 -12.44 6.32 19.38
CA VAL A 277 -13.11 5.08 19.78
C VAL A 277 -12.14 3.90 19.76
N PRO A 278 -12.13 3.04 20.79
CA PRO A 278 -11.11 1.99 20.93
C PRO A 278 -11.39 0.74 20.06
N PHE A 279 -12.57 0.66 19.42
CA PHE A 279 -12.94 -0.50 18.62
C PHE A 279 -12.54 -0.39 17.15
N ILE A 280 -11.99 0.76 16.72
CA ILE A 280 -11.38 0.98 15.41
C ILE A 280 -9.90 1.32 15.61
N ASP A 281 -9.03 0.70 14.82
CA ASP A 281 -7.61 1.00 14.89
C ASP A 281 -7.29 2.24 14.06
N PHE A 282 -6.99 3.35 14.73
CA PHE A 282 -6.55 4.59 14.12
C PHE A 282 -5.06 4.82 14.36
N LYS A 283 -4.37 5.25 13.32
CA LYS A 283 -3.03 5.80 13.41
C LYS A 283 -3.13 7.32 13.51
N VAL A 284 -2.62 7.89 14.59
CA VAL A 284 -2.61 9.34 14.81
C VAL A 284 -1.19 9.84 14.76
N GLU A 285 -0.90 10.71 13.81
CA GLU A 285 0.41 11.30 13.60
C GLU A 285 0.31 12.83 13.58
N ALA A 286 1.25 13.49 14.24
CA ALA A 286 1.44 14.92 14.05
C ALA A 286 2.76 15.16 13.33
N PHE A 287 2.71 15.98 12.28
CA PHE A 287 3.85 16.21 11.40
C PHE A 287 3.88 17.63 10.86
N GLN A 288 5.08 18.10 10.56
CA GLN A 288 5.33 19.32 9.80
C GLN A 288 5.65 18.95 8.36
N VAL A 289 5.09 19.68 7.42
CA VAL A 289 5.57 19.67 6.02
C VAL A 289 6.89 20.42 6.00
N SER A 290 8.01 19.71 6.02
CA SER A 290 9.33 20.32 6.18
C SER A 290 10.03 20.61 4.85
N GLY A 291 9.60 19.96 3.77
CA GLY A 291 10.16 20.18 2.44
C GLY A 291 9.45 19.37 1.36
N MET A 292 9.87 19.56 0.14
CA MET A 292 9.43 18.78 -1.02
C MET A 292 10.59 18.54 -1.96
N LYS A 293 10.75 17.31 -2.44
CA LYS A 293 11.59 16.98 -3.59
C LYS A 293 10.73 16.99 -4.83
N ILE A 294 10.97 17.91 -5.73
CA ILE A 294 10.28 17.96 -7.03
C ILE A 294 11.01 17.06 -8.00
N ILE A 295 10.27 16.17 -8.66
CA ILE A 295 10.80 15.28 -9.68
C ILE A 295 10.56 15.91 -11.03
N GLN A 296 11.63 16.22 -11.77
CA GLN A 296 11.59 16.69 -13.14
C GLN A 296 11.98 15.56 -14.10
N GLN A 297 11.18 15.38 -15.14
CA GLN A 297 11.49 14.43 -16.20
C GLN A 297 12.08 15.19 -17.40
N TYR A 298 13.31 14.86 -17.76
CA TYR A 298 13.92 15.30 -19.00
C TYR A 298 13.95 14.14 -19.99
N THR A 299 13.25 14.29 -21.09
CA THR A 299 13.27 13.32 -22.19
C THR A 299 14.28 13.75 -23.24
N ASN A 300 15.32 12.95 -23.44
CA ASN A 300 16.29 13.14 -24.54
C ASN A 300 15.87 12.24 -25.73
N TYR A 301 15.07 12.76 -26.60
CA TYR A 301 14.82 12.15 -27.92
C TYR A 301 15.78 12.81 -28.94
N GLY A 302 17.00 12.32 -29.03
CA GLY A 302 18.05 12.94 -29.84
C GLY A 302 17.87 12.82 -31.36
N ASP A 303 16.87 12.07 -31.83
CA ASP A 303 16.74 11.67 -33.24
C ASP A 303 15.42 12.05 -33.91
N GLY A 304 14.59 12.88 -33.29
CA GLY A 304 13.27 13.25 -33.81
C GLY A 304 12.22 12.12 -33.69
N SER A 305 12.51 11.06 -32.93
CA SER A 305 11.54 9.99 -32.65
C SER A 305 10.32 10.56 -31.95
N LYS A 306 9.16 9.98 -32.24
CA LYS A 306 7.89 10.33 -31.60
C LYS A 306 7.69 9.47 -30.35
N ASN A 307 7.10 10.06 -29.31
CA ASN A 307 6.63 9.25 -28.18
C ASN A 307 5.49 8.31 -28.64
N ILE A 308 5.02 7.43 -27.75
CA ILE A 308 3.93 6.49 -28.00
C ILE A 308 2.61 7.18 -28.42
N TYR A 309 2.45 8.48 -28.16
CA TYR A 309 1.31 9.31 -28.57
C TYR A 309 1.54 10.03 -29.89
N GLY A 310 2.66 9.76 -30.57
CA GLY A 310 3.01 10.36 -31.85
C GLY A 310 3.53 11.79 -31.77
N ASN A 311 3.80 12.32 -30.57
CA ASN A 311 4.30 13.69 -30.38
C ASN A 311 5.82 13.75 -30.45
N THR A 312 6.36 14.77 -31.10
CA THR A 312 7.78 15.07 -31.10
C THR A 312 8.21 15.80 -29.83
N ILE A 313 9.51 15.83 -29.53
CA ILE A 313 10.06 16.54 -28.35
C ILE A 313 9.64 18.02 -28.27
N PRO A 314 9.69 18.80 -29.37
CA PRO A 314 9.20 20.17 -29.33
C PRO A 314 7.73 20.28 -28.97
N GLU A 315 6.91 19.30 -29.33
CA GLU A 315 5.50 19.24 -28.96
C GLU A 315 5.32 18.84 -27.49
N LEU A 316 6.15 17.95 -26.96
CA LEU A 316 6.17 17.60 -25.54
C LEU A 316 6.63 18.77 -24.66
N ILE A 317 7.63 19.54 -25.11
CA ILE A 317 8.08 20.78 -24.46
C ILE A 317 6.96 21.82 -24.48
N LYS A 318 6.24 21.97 -25.60
CA LYS A 318 5.07 22.85 -25.71
C LYS A 318 3.87 22.39 -24.87
N LEU A 319 3.71 21.08 -24.66
CA LEU A 319 2.68 20.52 -23.79
C LEU A 319 3.06 20.58 -22.29
N GLY A 320 4.17 21.29 -21.97
CA GLY A 320 4.48 21.62 -20.59
C GLY A 320 5.15 20.51 -19.80
N VAL A 321 5.96 19.65 -20.44
CA VAL A 321 6.82 18.74 -19.68
C VAL A 321 7.76 19.52 -18.75
N GLN A 322 8.08 20.78 -19.06
CA GLN A 322 8.70 21.70 -18.10
C GLN A 322 7.72 22.27 -17.06
N GLU A 323 6.42 22.34 -17.36
CA GLU A 323 5.41 22.77 -16.40
C GLU A 323 5.12 21.68 -15.35
N TYR A 324 5.43 20.42 -15.61
CA TYR A 324 5.39 19.37 -14.58
C TYR A 324 6.33 19.68 -13.41
N SER A 325 7.37 20.44 -13.62
CA SER A 325 8.30 20.86 -12.56
C SER A 325 7.70 21.87 -11.59
N THR A 326 6.68 22.59 -12.01
CA THR A 326 5.97 23.59 -11.19
C THR A 326 4.64 23.05 -10.63
N ASN A 327 4.22 21.87 -11.05
CA ASN A 327 2.99 21.25 -10.58
C ASN A 327 3.22 20.65 -9.19
N GLU A 328 2.48 21.14 -8.21
CA GLU A 328 2.51 20.73 -6.81
C GLU A 328 2.32 19.22 -6.59
N TYR A 329 1.82 18.50 -7.60
CA TYR A 329 1.51 17.06 -7.54
C TYR A 329 2.65 16.13 -7.96
N ASN A 330 3.77 16.66 -8.44
CA ASN A 330 4.87 15.85 -8.98
C ASN A 330 6.09 15.84 -8.05
N GLY A 331 5.86 15.63 -6.78
CA GLY A 331 6.95 15.67 -5.83
C GLY A 331 6.86 14.60 -4.74
N ILE A 332 7.95 14.47 -4.03
CA ILE A 332 8.04 13.70 -2.80
C ILE A 332 8.03 14.69 -1.66
N MET A 333 7.00 14.62 -0.83
CA MET A 333 6.93 15.47 0.34
C MET A 333 7.81 14.93 1.46
N ILE A 334 8.50 15.82 2.16
CA ILE A 334 9.23 15.52 3.37
C ILE A 334 8.36 15.95 4.55
N ARG A 335 8.10 15.03 5.46
CA ARG A 335 7.38 15.26 6.69
C ARG A 335 8.32 15.05 7.87
N THR A 336 8.40 16.02 8.77
CA THR A 336 9.07 15.85 10.05
C THR A 336 8.02 15.66 11.13
N ARG A 337 8.05 14.53 11.82
CA ARG A 337 7.16 14.27 12.95
C ARG A 337 7.56 15.09 14.16
N ILE A 338 6.67 15.21 15.14
CA ILE A 338 6.95 15.97 16.38
C ILE A 338 8.14 15.38 17.15
N ASP A 339 8.37 14.07 17.05
CA ASP A 339 9.53 13.39 17.65
C ASP A 339 10.86 13.68 16.93
N GLY A 340 10.83 14.49 15.86
CA GLY A 340 11.98 14.83 15.03
C GLY A 340 12.30 13.81 13.94
N SER A 341 11.56 12.70 13.85
CA SER A 341 11.76 11.73 12.78
C SER A 341 11.23 12.25 11.44
N GLU A 342 12.00 12.06 10.40
CA GLU A 342 11.60 12.42 9.04
C GLU A 342 10.97 11.24 8.31
N SER A 343 10.01 11.52 7.44
CA SER A 343 9.40 10.55 6.55
C SER A 343 9.08 11.15 5.19
N PHE A 344 9.12 10.31 4.17
CA PHE A 344 8.78 10.70 2.81
C PHE A 344 7.35 10.28 2.50
N CYS A 345 6.57 11.21 1.97
CA CYS A 345 5.19 10.97 1.56
C CYS A 345 5.06 11.05 0.05
N LEU A 346 4.62 9.95 -0.56
CA LEU A 346 4.43 9.84 -2.01
C LEU A 346 3.01 10.22 -2.45
N LYS A 347 2.18 10.74 -1.56
CA LYS A 347 0.77 11.08 -1.88
C LYS A 347 0.64 12.14 -2.98
N CYS A 348 1.61 13.05 -3.08
CA CYS A 348 1.70 14.05 -4.16
C CYS A 348 2.45 13.56 -5.40
N CYS A 349 2.94 12.32 -5.41
CA CYS A 349 3.64 11.76 -6.55
C CYS A 349 2.69 10.89 -7.38
N PRO A 350 2.50 11.17 -8.68
CA PRO A 350 1.73 10.31 -9.56
C PRO A 350 2.23 8.87 -9.50
N SER A 351 1.32 7.90 -9.61
CA SER A 351 1.64 6.47 -9.47
C SER A 351 2.73 6.01 -10.45
N ASN A 352 2.76 6.57 -11.64
CA ASN A 352 3.77 6.31 -12.66
C ASN A 352 5.17 6.85 -12.31
N LEU A 353 5.27 7.84 -11.42
CA LEU A 353 6.55 8.40 -10.97
C LEU A 353 7.03 7.86 -9.62
N ARG A 354 6.21 7.09 -8.90
CA ARG A 354 6.55 6.58 -7.56
C ARG A 354 7.83 5.73 -7.55
N TYR A 355 8.06 4.98 -8.60
CA TYR A 355 9.30 4.22 -8.74
C TYR A 355 10.52 5.13 -8.73
N PHE A 356 10.49 6.21 -9.54
CA PHE A 356 11.58 7.19 -9.60
C PHE A 356 11.69 7.98 -8.29
N ALA A 357 10.56 8.26 -7.65
CA ALA A 357 10.53 8.86 -6.33
C ALA A 357 11.33 8.02 -5.31
N ASN A 358 11.14 6.71 -5.32
CA ASN A 358 11.90 5.80 -4.46
C ASN A 358 13.41 5.81 -4.76
N CYS A 359 13.80 5.92 -6.04
CA CYS A 359 15.22 6.05 -6.40
C CYS A 359 15.83 7.36 -5.89
N PHE A 360 15.08 8.47 -5.93
CA PHE A 360 15.55 9.76 -5.40
C PHE A 360 15.62 9.78 -3.86
N ILE A 361 14.72 9.07 -3.17
CA ILE A 361 14.80 8.86 -1.72
C ILE A 361 16.14 8.21 -1.36
N ASN A 362 16.64 7.31 -2.19
CA ASN A 362 17.94 6.64 -2.02
C ASN A 362 19.16 7.50 -2.43
N GLY A 363 18.98 8.81 -2.60
CA GLY A 363 20.09 9.73 -2.87
C GLY A 363 20.52 9.83 -4.34
N ALA A 364 19.81 9.17 -5.26
CA ALA A 364 20.07 9.34 -6.70
C ALA A 364 19.58 10.73 -7.15
N GLU A 365 20.50 11.62 -7.52
CA GLU A 365 20.16 12.95 -8.03
C GLU A 365 19.72 12.91 -9.50
N ASN A 366 20.29 11.96 -10.26
CA ASN A 366 20.00 11.77 -11.67
C ASN A 366 19.84 10.27 -11.96
N ILE A 367 18.71 9.91 -12.57
CA ILE A 367 18.45 8.55 -13.01
C ILE A 367 18.40 8.53 -14.53
N ASN A 368 19.32 7.79 -15.15
CA ASN A 368 19.26 7.51 -16.57
C ASN A 368 18.35 6.30 -16.82
N ALA A 369 17.31 6.47 -17.60
CA ALA A 369 16.36 5.40 -17.93
C ALA A 369 17.04 4.17 -18.56
N SER A 370 18.17 4.33 -19.23
CA SER A 370 18.96 3.24 -19.80
C SER A 370 19.66 2.37 -18.74
N SER A 371 19.89 2.89 -17.55
CA SER A 371 20.48 2.15 -16.43
C SER A 371 19.44 1.40 -15.58
N ILE A 372 18.15 1.69 -15.81
CA ILE A 372 17.05 1.03 -15.13
C ILE A 372 16.70 -0.25 -15.90
N ASN A 373 16.42 -1.33 -15.17
CA ASN A 373 15.99 -2.58 -15.79
C ASN A 373 14.79 -2.35 -16.72
N PRO A 374 14.84 -2.78 -17.99
CA PRO A 374 13.76 -2.59 -18.97
C PRO A 374 12.38 -3.05 -18.48
N ALA A 375 12.31 -3.99 -17.57
CA ALA A 375 11.06 -4.44 -16.96
C ALA A 375 10.33 -3.32 -16.17
N PHE A 376 11.02 -2.27 -15.74
CA PHE A 376 10.49 -1.15 -14.95
C PHE A 376 10.37 0.16 -15.71
N THR A 377 10.91 0.21 -16.93
CA THR A 377 10.65 1.34 -17.82
C THR A 377 9.26 1.27 -18.45
N ARG A 378 8.51 0.20 -18.20
CA ARG A 378 7.12 0.07 -18.62
C ARG A 378 6.22 0.55 -17.49
N ILE A 379 5.55 1.66 -17.74
CA ILE A 379 4.55 2.23 -16.85
C ILE A 379 3.19 2.11 -17.50
N GLU A 380 2.22 1.60 -16.77
CA GLU A 380 0.84 1.63 -17.17
C GLU A 380 0.23 2.98 -16.81
N VAL A 381 -0.13 3.76 -17.80
CA VAL A 381 -0.86 5.01 -17.63
C VAL A 381 -2.22 4.86 -18.32
N ASN A 382 -3.30 4.91 -17.54
CA ASN A 382 -4.68 4.79 -18.05
C ASN A 382 -4.91 3.54 -18.92
N GLY A 383 -4.36 2.40 -18.54
CA GLY A 383 -4.49 1.13 -19.28
C GLY A 383 -3.51 0.98 -20.46
N PHE A 384 -2.63 1.95 -20.68
CA PHE A 384 -1.59 1.86 -21.71
C PHE A 384 -0.23 1.62 -21.05
N ILE A 385 0.47 0.59 -21.55
CA ILE A 385 1.86 0.35 -21.15
C ILE A 385 2.73 1.34 -21.92
N THR A 386 3.37 2.24 -21.21
CA THR A 386 4.34 3.19 -21.78
C THR A 386 5.74 2.87 -21.30
N GLN A 387 6.73 3.12 -22.15
CA GLN A 387 8.14 3.03 -21.80
C GLN A 387 8.62 4.41 -21.35
N LEU A 388 9.17 4.52 -20.16
CA LEU A 388 9.86 5.73 -19.73
C LEU A 388 11.21 5.81 -20.40
N ILE A 389 11.39 6.85 -21.19
CA ILE A 389 12.65 7.16 -21.84
C ILE A 389 13.05 8.56 -21.38
N GLY A 390 14.22 8.71 -20.75
CA GLY A 390 14.72 10.01 -20.37
C GLY A 390 15.53 10.01 -19.06
N ASN A 391 16.07 11.17 -18.75
CA ASN A 391 16.74 11.44 -17.48
C ASN A 391 15.78 12.15 -16.52
N PHE A 392 15.90 11.83 -15.25
CA PHE A 392 15.13 12.47 -14.19
C PHE A 392 16.08 13.23 -13.27
N THR A 393 15.69 14.41 -12.86
CA THR A 393 16.39 15.17 -11.82
C THR A 393 15.45 15.43 -10.66
N CYS A 394 16.02 15.60 -9.48
CA CYS A 394 15.28 15.93 -8.28
C CYS A 394 15.85 17.20 -7.64
N GLU A 395 14.99 18.15 -7.36
CA GLU A 395 15.35 19.38 -6.65
C GLU A 395 14.72 19.37 -5.24
N MET A 396 15.47 19.81 -4.25
CA MET A 396 15.00 19.89 -2.87
C MET A 396 14.57 21.33 -2.57
N PHE A 397 13.34 21.48 -2.08
CA PHE A 397 12.81 22.73 -1.60
C PHE A 397 12.53 22.64 -0.11
N ASN A 398 13.34 23.32 0.68
CA ASN A 398 13.13 23.49 2.11
C ASN A 398 12.84 24.95 2.38
N LYS A 399 11.84 25.21 3.22
CA LYS A 399 11.63 26.57 3.76
C LYS A 399 12.29 26.57 5.15
N PHE A 400 13.32 27.38 5.30
CA PHE A 400 13.99 27.62 6.58
C PHE A 400 13.19 28.61 7.42
#